data_f034a758b4de08dacfaa2003d7a59d8b
#
_entry.id   f034a758b4de08dacfaa2003d7a59d8b
#
_cell.length_a   1.000
_cell.length_b   1.000
_cell.length_c   1.000
_cell.angle_alpha   90.00
_cell.angle_beta   90.00
_cell.angle_gamma   90.00
#
_symmetry.space_group_name_H-M   'P 1'
#
loop_
_entity.id
_entity.type
_entity.pdbx_description
1 polymer ?
#
loop_
_entity_poly.entity_id
_entity_poly.type
_entity_poly.pdbx_seq_one_letter_code
_entity_poly.pdbx_strand_id
1 'polypeptide(L)'
;MKNRFLSMLIGAVLFVLSAAAENYPYRSDVLWVTVPDHADWLYKTGEKAKIEVQFYKYGVPQDGVEVLYELGGDMMPSDTKGTVKLKNGKAVISMGTMKEPGFRDCRLTAKLGGKTYSHHIKVGFSPEKLQPYTQLPSDFNEFWNKTKAEAARFPLTYTKEYVEKYSTDKIDCYLIRLQLNKQNQCIYGYLFYPKAEGKYPVVLCPPGAGIKTIKG
;
A
#
# COMPACT_ATOMS: atom_id res chain seq x y z
N MET A 1 -6.54 -26.00 50.39
CA MET A 1 -5.41 -25.59 49.58
C MET A 1 -5.52 -26.04 48.11
N LYS A 2 -5.99 -27.23 47.78
CA LYS A 2 -6.13 -27.71 46.36
C LYS A 2 -6.98 -26.81 45.46
N ASN A 3 -8.09 -26.26 45.94
CA ASN A 3 -8.99 -25.45 45.12
C ASN A 3 -8.46 -24.04 44.81
N ARG A 4 -7.57 -23.48 45.64
CA ARG A 4 -6.93 -22.17 45.37
C ARG A 4 -5.83 -22.32 44.30
N PHE A 5 -5.13 -23.44 44.27
CA PHE A 5 -4.12 -23.74 43.23
C PHE A 5 -4.78 -23.93 41.86
N LEU A 6 -5.93 -24.64 41.84
CA LEU A 6 -6.70 -24.86 40.60
C LEU A 6 -7.24 -23.55 40.02
N SER A 7 -7.76 -22.66 40.89
CA SER A 7 -8.26 -21.34 40.48
C SER A 7 -7.14 -20.41 39.93
N MET A 8 -5.94 -20.47 40.53
CA MET A 8 -4.77 -19.75 40.01
C MET A 8 -4.29 -20.29 38.65
N LEU A 9 -4.33 -21.61 38.48
CA LEU A 9 -3.92 -22.25 37.22
C LEU A 9 -4.90 -21.89 36.08
N ILE A 10 -6.21 -21.91 36.35
CA ILE A 10 -7.22 -21.52 35.39
C ILE A 10 -7.09 -20.03 35.04
N GLY A 11 -6.83 -19.14 36.01
CA GLY A 11 -6.59 -17.72 35.78
C GLY A 11 -5.34 -17.47 34.91
N ALA A 12 -4.26 -18.20 35.16
CA ALA A 12 -3.04 -18.08 34.37
C ALA A 12 -3.23 -18.56 32.92
N VAL A 13 -3.98 -19.66 32.71
CA VAL A 13 -4.28 -20.16 31.36
C VAL A 13 -5.19 -19.19 30.58
N LEU A 14 -6.17 -18.58 31.26
CA LEU A 14 -7.03 -17.57 30.62
C LEU A 14 -6.26 -16.29 30.28
N PHE A 15 -5.26 -15.92 31.09
CA PHE A 15 -4.41 -14.76 30.79
C PHE A 15 -3.44 -15.01 29.61
N VAL A 16 -2.92 -16.22 29.47
CA VAL A 16 -2.08 -16.60 28.33
C VAL A 16 -2.90 -16.69 27.04
N LEU A 17 -4.16 -17.16 27.12
CA LEU A 17 -5.06 -17.20 25.95
C LEU A 17 -5.47 -15.79 25.48
N SER A 18 -5.62 -14.81 26.38
CA SER A 18 -5.88 -13.42 25.97
C SER A 18 -4.66 -12.73 25.37
N ALA A 19 -3.43 -13.05 25.81
CA ALA A 19 -2.21 -12.53 25.19
C ALA A 19 -1.95 -13.11 23.79
N ALA A 20 -2.39 -14.34 23.51
CA ALA A 20 -2.29 -14.95 22.18
C ALA A 20 -3.33 -14.37 21.18
N ALA A 21 -4.38 -13.71 21.66
CA ALA A 21 -5.39 -13.07 20.80
C ALA A 21 -4.91 -11.77 20.14
N GLU A 22 -3.85 -11.15 20.63
CA GLU A 22 -3.27 -9.92 20.06
C GLU A 22 -2.57 -10.13 18.70
N ASN A 23 -2.28 -11.36 18.32
CA ASN A 23 -1.60 -11.69 17.06
C ASN A 23 -2.55 -12.05 15.91
N TYR A 24 -3.86 -11.95 16.10
CA TYR A 24 -4.79 -12.10 14.98
C TYR A 24 -4.78 -10.85 14.10
N PRO A 25 -4.76 -11.01 12.77
CA PRO A 25 -4.83 -9.86 11.87
C PRO A 25 -6.10 -9.05 12.21
N TYR A 26 -5.92 -7.73 12.40
CA TYR A 26 -7.03 -6.83 12.69
C TYR A 26 -8.09 -6.96 11.59
N ARG A 27 -9.29 -7.38 11.96
CA ARG A 27 -10.43 -7.40 11.07
C ARG A 27 -11.22 -6.12 11.28
N SER A 28 -11.42 -5.36 10.21
CA SER A 28 -12.32 -4.21 10.27
C SER A 28 -13.72 -4.68 10.65
N ASP A 29 -14.36 -4.00 11.62
CA ASP A 29 -15.73 -4.22 12.01
C ASP A 29 -16.72 -3.65 10.99
N VAL A 30 -16.23 -2.89 10.01
CA VAL A 30 -17.03 -2.29 8.94
C VAL A 30 -16.50 -2.69 7.56
N LEU A 31 -17.40 -2.73 6.60
CA LEU A 31 -17.14 -2.90 5.18
C LEU A 31 -17.80 -1.74 4.42
N TRP A 32 -17.00 -1.03 3.65
CA TRP A 32 -17.47 -0.14 2.61
C TRP A 32 -17.54 -0.88 1.28
N VAL A 33 -18.64 -0.72 0.56
CA VAL A 33 -18.77 -1.16 -0.83
C VAL A 33 -19.10 0.06 -1.68
N THR A 34 -18.29 0.30 -2.70
CA THR A 34 -18.47 1.43 -3.61
C THR A 34 -18.48 0.92 -5.04
N VAL A 35 -19.56 1.21 -5.75
CA VAL A 35 -19.82 0.69 -7.08
C VAL A 35 -20.10 1.87 -8.01
N PRO A 36 -19.18 2.19 -8.95
CA PRO A 36 -19.47 3.14 -10.02
C PRO A 36 -20.57 2.63 -10.95
N ASP A 37 -21.27 3.54 -11.62
CA ASP A 37 -22.25 3.19 -12.65
C ASP A 37 -21.60 2.67 -13.97
N HIS A 38 -20.27 2.77 -14.09
CA HIS A 38 -19.47 2.10 -15.12
C HIS A 38 -18.62 1.00 -14.51
N ALA A 39 -18.71 -0.22 -15.06
CA ALA A 39 -18.02 -1.39 -14.52
C ALA A 39 -16.48 -1.32 -14.59
N ASP A 40 -15.94 -0.57 -15.54
CA ASP A 40 -14.49 -0.34 -15.72
C ASP A 40 -13.97 0.88 -14.95
N TRP A 41 -14.87 1.62 -14.26
CA TRP A 41 -14.55 2.84 -13.51
C TRP A 41 -14.03 3.98 -14.35
N LEU A 42 -14.29 3.94 -15.67
CA LEU A 42 -13.80 4.90 -16.63
C LEU A 42 -14.98 5.67 -17.28
N TYR A 43 -14.75 6.94 -17.48
CA TYR A 43 -15.70 7.90 -18.07
C TYR A 43 -14.99 8.73 -19.14
N LYS A 44 -15.74 9.25 -20.07
CA LYS A 44 -15.22 10.27 -20.99
C LYS A 44 -15.18 11.64 -20.30
N THR A 45 -14.23 12.48 -20.69
CA THR A 45 -14.27 13.91 -20.27
C THR A 45 -15.60 14.53 -20.63
N GLY A 46 -16.21 15.28 -19.70
CA GLY A 46 -17.55 15.86 -19.83
C GLY A 46 -18.70 14.94 -19.40
N GLU A 47 -18.49 13.66 -19.29
CA GLU A 47 -19.48 12.70 -18.79
C GLU A 47 -19.70 12.84 -17.28
N LYS A 48 -20.89 12.50 -16.79
CA LYS A 48 -21.23 12.53 -15.37
C LYS A 48 -21.06 11.15 -14.76
N ALA A 49 -20.20 11.03 -13.77
CA ALA A 49 -19.99 9.80 -13.01
C ALA A 49 -20.86 9.76 -11.75
N LYS A 50 -21.29 8.56 -11.35
CA LYS A 50 -22.00 8.31 -10.11
C LYS A 50 -21.40 7.08 -9.43
N ILE A 51 -21.48 7.05 -8.10
CA ILE A 51 -21.13 5.87 -7.30
C ILE A 51 -22.28 5.52 -6.37
N GLU A 52 -22.61 4.25 -6.29
CA GLU A 52 -23.39 3.71 -5.18
C GLU A 52 -22.42 3.42 -4.01
N VAL A 53 -22.75 3.92 -2.85
CA VAL A 53 -21.99 3.70 -1.61
C VAL A 53 -22.84 2.84 -0.69
N GLN A 54 -22.26 1.78 -0.16
CA GLN A 54 -22.89 0.91 0.84
C GLN A 54 -21.98 0.84 2.07
N PHE A 55 -22.58 0.77 3.25
CA PHE A 55 -21.86 0.70 4.51
C PHE A 55 -22.45 -0.39 5.40
N TYR A 56 -21.62 -1.36 5.77
CA TYR A 56 -21.98 -2.50 6.59
C TYR A 56 -21.18 -2.50 7.88
N LYS A 57 -21.82 -2.92 8.98
CA LYS A 57 -21.14 -3.23 10.23
C LYS A 57 -21.46 -4.66 10.62
N TYR A 58 -20.41 -5.46 10.84
CA TYR A 58 -20.54 -6.91 11.09
C TYR A 58 -21.41 -7.63 10.04
N GLY A 59 -21.35 -7.23 8.79
CA GLY A 59 -22.14 -7.79 7.69
C GLY A 59 -23.58 -7.27 7.59
N VAL A 60 -24.02 -6.39 8.51
CA VAL A 60 -25.35 -5.81 8.50
C VAL A 60 -25.33 -4.43 7.85
N PRO A 61 -26.16 -4.15 6.81
CA PRO A 61 -26.26 -2.83 6.21
C PRO A 61 -26.73 -1.81 7.25
N GLN A 62 -26.10 -0.64 7.27
CA GLN A 62 -26.39 0.40 8.25
C GLN A 62 -27.36 1.43 7.67
N ASP A 63 -28.59 1.42 8.14
CA ASP A 63 -29.62 2.39 7.73
C ASP A 63 -29.52 3.69 8.53
N GLY A 64 -29.90 4.81 7.89
CA GLY A 64 -29.96 6.11 8.54
C GLY A 64 -28.61 6.75 8.86
N VAL A 65 -27.49 6.11 8.57
CA VAL A 65 -26.16 6.65 8.80
C VAL A 65 -25.89 7.80 7.82
N GLU A 66 -25.37 8.91 8.34
CA GLU A 66 -24.92 10.02 7.53
C GLU A 66 -23.48 9.80 7.08
N VAL A 67 -23.27 9.91 5.77
CA VAL A 67 -21.95 9.81 5.13
C VAL A 67 -21.59 11.18 4.59
N LEU A 68 -20.58 11.78 5.17
CA LEU A 68 -19.91 12.97 4.62
C LEU A 68 -19.06 12.53 3.42
N TYR A 69 -19.17 13.25 2.30
CA TYR A 69 -18.32 13.04 1.15
C TYR A 69 -17.60 14.32 0.74
N GLU A 70 -16.37 14.16 0.26
CA GLU A 70 -15.55 15.23 -0.31
C GLU A 70 -15.06 14.76 -1.67
N LEU A 71 -15.28 15.57 -2.69
CA LEU A 71 -14.88 15.31 -4.07
C LEU A 71 -13.78 16.29 -4.49
N GLY A 72 -12.88 15.84 -5.35
CA GLY A 72 -11.83 16.69 -5.93
C GLY A 72 -11.04 15.97 -7.00
N GLY A 73 -10.12 16.64 -7.64
CA GLY A 73 -9.10 16.00 -8.48
C GLY A 73 -8.16 15.14 -7.63
N ASP A 74 -7.52 14.15 -8.26
CA ASP A 74 -6.55 13.31 -7.57
C ASP A 74 -5.43 14.16 -6.98
N MET A 75 -5.09 13.91 -5.71
CA MET A 75 -4.09 14.64 -4.93
C MET A 75 -4.34 16.16 -4.79
N MET A 76 -5.54 16.64 -5.18
CA MET A 76 -5.91 18.04 -5.09
C MET A 76 -6.86 18.29 -3.90
N PRO A 77 -6.98 19.54 -3.43
CA PRO A 77 -8.02 19.92 -2.48
C PRO A 77 -9.43 19.57 -3.00
N SER A 78 -10.35 19.30 -2.08
CA SER A 78 -11.75 19.04 -2.44
C SER A 78 -12.41 20.31 -3.01
N ASP A 79 -13.08 20.17 -4.16
CA ASP A 79 -13.87 21.22 -4.80
C ASP A 79 -15.36 21.13 -4.41
N THR A 80 -15.81 20.00 -3.94
CA THR A 80 -17.20 19.74 -3.56
C THR A 80 -17.26 18.94 -2.28
N LYS A 81 -18.17 19.30 -1.37
CA LYS A 81 -18.44 18.58 -0.13
C LYS A 81 -19.95 18.46 0.06
N GLY A 82 -20.37 17.38 0.68
CA GLY A 82 -21.76 17.18 0.99
C GLY A 82 -21.97 16.01 1.97
N THR A 83 -23.24 15.77 2.27
CA THR A 83 -23.66 14.67 3.13
C THR A 83 -24.79 13.93 2.45
N VAL A 84 -24.78 12.60 2.52
CA VAL A 84 -25.89 11.73 2.13
C VAL A 84 -26.28 10.85 3.30
N LYS A 85 -27.57 10.60 3.44
CA LYS A 85 -28.11 9.66 4.44
C LYS A 85 -28.37 8.33 3.76
N LEU A 86 -27.83 7.25 4.34
CA LEU A 86 -28.04 5.90 3.81
C LEU A 86 -29.49 5.47 4.03
N LYS A 87 -30.09 4.89 3.00
CA LYS A 87 -31.40 4.22 3.05
C LYS A 87 -31.18 2.74 2.74
N ASN A 88 -31.60 1.86 3.63
CA ASN A 88 -31.31 0.41 3.55
C ASN A 88 -29.79 0.14 3.36
N GLY A 89 -28.95 0.93 4.03
CA GLY A 89 -27.50 0.83 3.97
C GLY A 89 -26.85 1.37 2.69
N LYS A 90 -27.57 2.09 1.84
CA LYS A 90 -27.11 2.56 0.51
C LYS A 90 -27.38 4.04 0.28
N ALA A 91 -26.53 4.66 -0.53
CA ALA A 91 -26.77 5.98 -1.12
C ALA A 91 -26.04 6.10 -2.46
N VAL A 92 -26.51 7.02 -3.33
CA VAL A 92 -25.84 7.36 -4.57
C VAL A 92 -25.23 8.76 -4.45
N ILE A 93 -23.97 8.89 -4.80
CA ILE A 93 -23.23 10.16 -4.83
C ILE A 93 -22.88 10.47 -6.28
N SER A 94 -23.20 11.70 -6.72
CA SER A 94 -22.72 12.20 -7.99
C SER A 94 -21.27 12.62 -7.84
N MET A 95 -20.37 11.99 -8.60
CA MET A 95 -18.96 12.36 -8.68
C MET A 95 -18.72 13.62 -9.50
N GLY A 96 -19.75 14.12 -10.18
CA GLY A 96 -19.61 15.23 -11.11
C GLY A 96 -18.96 14.81 -12.43
N THR A 97 -18.18 15.70 -13.01
CA THR A 97 -17.48 15.51 -14.28
C THR A 97 -16.10 16.15 -14.25
N MET A 98 -15.24 15.79 -15.20
CA MET A 98 -13.98 16.50 -15.47
C MET A 98 -13.94 17.02 -16.90
N LYS A 99 -13.42 18.22 -17.09
CA LYS A 99 -13.23 18.82 -18.42
C LYS A 99 -11.97 18.33 -19.11
N GLU A 100 -10.98 17.93 -18.30
CA GLU A 100 -9.68 17.45 -18.75
C GLU A 100 -9.47 16.00 -18.31
N PRO A 101 -8.62 15.24 -19.04
CA PRO A 101 -8.26 13.89 -18.64
C PRO A 101 -7.66 13.86 -17.24
N GLY A 102 -8.00 12.82 -16.45
CA GLY A 102 -7.50 12.71 -15.10
C GLY A 102 -8.30 11.75 -14.22
N PHE A 103 -8.10 11.86 -12.93
CA PHE A 103 -8.82 11.07 -11.93
C PHE A 103 -9.55 11.97 -10.95
N ARG A 104 -10.77 11.58 -10.62
CA ARG A 104 -11.58 12.26 -9.63
C ARG A 104 -11.72 11.39 -8.39
N ASP A 105 -11.43 11.99 -7.26
CA ASP A 105 -11.34 11.36 -5.95
C ASP A 105 -12.61 11.62 -5.14
N CYS A 106 -13.09 10.61 -4.40
CA CYS A 106 -14.17 10.74 -3.43
C CYS A 106 -13.70 10.16 -2.08
N ARG A 107 -13.64 11.00 -1.08
CA ARG A 107 -13.34 10.63 0.30
C ARG A 107 -14.65 10.59 1.08
N LEU A 108 -14.87 9.46 1.75
CA LEU A 108 -16.09 9.17 2.50
C LEU A 108 -15.75 9.09 3.98
N THR A 109 -16.61 9.67 4.81
CA THR A 109 -16.48 9.58 6.27
C THR A 109 -17.85 9.35 6.89
N ALA A 110 -17.94 8.33 7.75
CA ALA A 110 -19.14 8.06 8.54
C ALA A 110 -18.79 7.97 10.04
N LYS A 111 -19.72 8.38 10.88
CA LYS A 111 -19.61 8.24 12.33
C LYS A 111 -20.68 7.25 12.82
N LEU A 112 -20.24 6.22 13.54
CA LEU A 112 -21.14 5.21 14.09
C LEU A 112 -20.60 4.68 15.41
N GLY A 113 -21.44 4.69 16.46
CA GLY A 113 -21.06 4.20 17.79
C GLY A 113 -19.83 4.90 18.39
N GLY A 114 -19.70 6.22 18.18
CA GLY A 114 -18.57 7.02 18.67
C GLY A 114 -17.27 6.87 17.89
N LYS A 115 -17.23 6.00 16.87
CA LYS A 115 -16.07 5.79 16.00
C LYS A 115 -16.25 6.49 14.65
N THR A 116 -15.15 6.91 14.05
CA THR A 116 -15.09 7.48 12.69
C THR A 116 -14.51 6.44 11.74
N TYR A 117 -15.19 6.24 10.63
CA TYR A 117 -14.79 5.31 9.57
C TYR A 117 -14.61 6.08 8.27
N SER A 118 -13.50 5.85 7.60
CA SER A 118 -13.18 6.53 6.35
C SER A 118 -13.00 5.53 5.22
N HIS A 119 -13.35 5.95 4.02
CA HIS A 119 -13.12 5.19 2.79
C HIS A 119 -12.80 6.16 1.65
N HIS A 120 -12.26 5.63 0.57
CA HIS A 120 -11.76 6.44 -0.52
C HIS A 120 -11.83 5.65 -1.83
N ILE A 121 -12.32 6.32 -2.87
CA ILE A 121 -12.52 5.74 -4.20
C ILE A 121 -12.17 6.77 -5.27
N LYS A 122 -11.64 6.31 -6.40
CA LYS A 122 -11.35 7.14 -7.56
C LYS A 122 -12.02 6.59 -8.80
N VAL A 123 -12.37 7.51 -9.71
CA VAL A 123 -12.82 7.18 -11.07
C VAL A 123 -11.96 7.93 -12.08
N GLY A 124 -11.72 7.32 -13.25
CA GLY A 124 -10.89 7.88 -14.30
C GLY A 124 -11.74 8.58 -15.38
N PHE A 125 -11.30 9.75 -15.85
CA PHE A 125 -11.89 10.47 -16.98
C PHE A 125 -10.89 10.52 -18.13
N SER A 126 -11.15 9.78 -19.19
CA SER A 126 -10.27 9.64 -20.36
C SER A 126 -8.77 9.50 -20.00
N PRO A 127 -8.40 8.59 -19.07
CA PRO A 127 -7.02 8.52 -18.59
C PRO A 127 -6.03 8.14 -19.71
N GLU A 128 -6.51 7.52 -20.78
CA GLU A 128 -5.73 7.22 -21.99
C GLU A 128 -5.23 8.48 -22.73
N LYS A 129 -5.82 9.64 -22.43
CA LYS A 129 -5.44 10.94 -23.01
C LYS A 129 -4.53 11.77 -22.11
N LEU A 130 -4.15 11.24 -20.94
CA LEU A 130 -3.21 11.93 -20.06
C LEU A 130 -1.87 12.14 -20.77
N GLN A 131 -1.38 13.36 -20.69
CA GLN A 131 -0.07 13.72 -21.19
C GLN A 131 0.90 13.93 -20.01
N PRO A 132 2.15 13.51 -20.14
CA PRO A 132 3.16 13.80 -19.13
C PRO A 132 3.30 15.32 -18.90
N TYR A 133 3.33 15.73 -17.66
CA TYR A 133 3.57 17.14 -17.28
C TYR A 133 5.00 17.59 -17.59
N THR A 134 5.92 16.62 -17.58
CA THR A 134 7.34 16.86 -17.83
C THR A 134 7.79 16.00 -19.00
N GLN A 135 8.71 16.53 -19.78
CA GLN A 135 9.40 15.77 -20.80
C GLN A 135 10.75 15.31 -20.27
N LEU A 136 11.28 14.23 -20.83
CA LEU A 136 12.66 13.83 -20.57
C LEU A 136 13.58 14.99 -20.99
N PRO A 137 14.64 15.28 -20.21
CA PRO A 137 15.68 16.20 -20.65
C PRO A 137 16.21 15.80 -22.03
N SER A 138 16.55 16.77 -22.87
CA SER A 138 17.03 16.50 -24.22
C SER A 138 18.31 15.64 -24.27
N ASP A 139 19.13 15.74 -23.22
CA ASP A 139 20.38 15.01 -23.06
C ASP A 139 20.24 13.70 -22.26
N PHE A 140 18.99 13.27 -21.92
CA PHE A 140 18.76 12.10 -21.05
C PHE A 140 19.50 10.85 -21.52
N ASN A 141 19.40 10.51 -22.80
CA ASN A 141 20.04 9.32 -23.34
C ASN A 141 21.58 9.47 -23.39
N GLU A 142 22.07 10.64 -23.76
CA GLU A 142 23.50 10.95 -23.80
C GLU A 142 24.11 10.86 -22.40
N PHE A 143 23.49 11.50 -21.41
CA PHE A 143 23.91 11.45 -20.02
C PHE A 143 24.01 10.00 -19.51
N TRP A 144 22.98 9.20 -19.71
CA TRP A 144 22.99 7.83 -19.23
C TRP A 144 23.96 6.92 -19.98
N ASN A 145 24.11 7.09 -21.30
CA ASN A 145 25.08 6.33 -22.08
C ASN A 145 26.51 6.64 -21.65
N LYS A 146 26.81 7.91 -21.44
CA LYS A 146 28.12 8.35 -20.91
C LYS A 146 28.36 7.77 -19.52
N THR A 147 27.42 7.89 -18.61
CA THR A 147 27.52 7.39 -17.23
C THR A 147 27.73 5.88 -17.19
N LYS A 148 27.01 5.12 -18.01
CA LYS A 148 27.20 3.66 -18.14
C LYS A 148 28.55 3.30 -18.70
N ALA A 149 29.01 4.02 -19.73
CA ALA A 149 30.33 3.79 -20.32
C ALA A 149 31.46 4.10 -19.33
N GLU A 150 31.31 5.15 -18.52
CA GLU A 150 32.27 5.46 -17.45
C GLU A 150 32.26 4.38 -16.37
N ALA A 151 31.09 3.93 -15.93
CA ALA A 151 30.98 2.86 -14.95
C ALA A 151 31.57 1.53 -15.44
N ALA A 152 31.41 1.20 -16.71
CA ALA A 152 31.95 -0.02 -17.31
C ALA A 152 33.50 -0.08 -17.36
N ARG A 153 34.19 1.05 -17.15
CA ARG A 153 35.66 1.07 -17.05
C ARG A 153 36.19 0.48 -15.75
N PHE A 154 35.34 0.38 -14.74
CA PHE A 154 35.74 -0.15 -13.45
C PHE A 154 35.26 -1.61 -13.32
N PRO A 155 36.15 -2.54 -12.95
CA PRO A 155 35.73 -3.92 -12.73
C PRO A 155 34.77 -3.98 -11.56
N LEU A 156 33.71 -4.78 -11.70
CA LEU A 156 32.81 -5.05 -10.60
C LEU A 156 33.53 -5.88 -9.55
N THR A 157 33.88 -5.25 -8.46
CA THR A 157 34.46 -5.94 -7.29
C THR A 157 33.49 -5.95 -6.14
N TYR A 158 33.51 -7.02 -5.39
CA TYR A 158 32.68 -7.17 -4.21
C TYR A 158 33.39 -7.89 -3.08
N THR A 159 32.97 -7.60 -1.87
CA THR A 159 33.26 -8.42 -0.69
C THR A 159 31.96 -8.93 -0.10
N LYS A 160 32.01 -10.09 0.53
CA LYS A 160 30.87 -10.66 1.23
C LYS A 160 31.31 -11.10 2.64
N GLU A 161 30.47 -10.83 3.63
CA GLU A 161 30.65 -11.19 5.02
C GLU A 161 29.43 -11.98 5.47
N TYR A 162 29.66 -13.14 6.09
CA TYR A 162 28.56 -14.00 6.56
C TYR A 162 27.85 -13.36 7.74
N VAL A 163 26.50 -13.41 7.73
CA VAL A 163 25.65 -12.84 8.76
C VAL A 163 24.82 -13.94 9.42
N GLU A 164 25.33 -14.48 10.51
CA GLU A 164 24.69 -15.58 11.25
C GLU A 164 23.26 -15.22 11.68
N LYS A 165 23.06 -14.00 12.17
CA LYS A 165 21.76 -13.51 12.66
C LYS A 165 20.61 -13.68 11.66
N TYR A 166 20.90 -13.63 10.37
CA TYR A 166 19.89 -13.72 9.30
C TYR A 166 20.02 -15.01 8.49
N SER A 167 20.92 -15.90 8.87
CA SER A 167 21.07 -17.22 8.28
C SER A 167 20.20 -18.25 9.01
N THR A 168 19.79 -19.29 8.30
CA THR A 168 19.01 -20.40 8.83
C THR A 168 19.68 -21.74 8.47
N ASP A 169 19.06 -22.84 8.85
CA ASP A 169 19.47 -24.18 8.40
C ASP A 169 19.37 -24.38 6.87
N LYS A 170 18.54 -23.59 6.17
CA LYS A 170 18.26 -23.71 4.74
C LYS A 170 18.83 -22.58 3.90
N ILE A 171 19.13 -21.42 4.48
CA ILE A 171 19.50 -20.19 3.77
C ILE A 171 20.73 -19.58 4.42
N ASP A 172 21.70 -19.20 3.60
CA ASP A 172 22.82 -18.35 4.02
C ASP A 172 22.53 -16.88 3.71
N CYS A 173 22.88 -16.01 4.65
CA CYS A 173 22.83 -14.56 4.48
C CYS A 173 24.26 -13.99 4.50
N TYR A 174 24.53 -13.11 3.55
CA TYR A 174 25.80 -12.36 3.48
C TYR A 174 25.52 -10.87 3.36
N LEU A 175 26.25 -10.06 4.11
CA LEU A 175 26.40 -8.64 3.83
C LEU A 175 27.36 -8.50 2.66
N ILE A 176 26.88 -7.95 1.55
CA ILE A 176 27.70 -7.66 0.38
C ILE A 176 28.02 -6.17 0.32
N ARG A 177 29.24 -5.87 -0.09
CA ARG A 177 29.71 -4.53 -0.42
C ARG A 177 30.14 -4.53 -1.87
N LEU A 178 29.47 -3.74 -2.69
CA LEU A 178 29.75 -3.61 -4.11
C LEU A 178 30.48 -2.30 -4.37
N GLN A 179 31.61 -2.35 -5.08
CA GLN A 179 32.29 -1.17 -5.57
C GLN A 179 31.51 -0.56 -6.73
N LEU A 180 31.26 0.75 -6.67
CA LEU A 180 30.66 1.50 -7.77
C LEU A 180 31.73 2.04 -8.74
N ASN A 181 31.30 2.93 -9.60
CA ASN A 181 32.12 3.54 -10.68
C ASN A 181 33.26 4.46 -10.22
N LYS A 182 33.36 4.75 -8.94
CA LYS A 182 34.44 5.58 -8.38
C LYS A 182 35.05 4.91 -7.16
N GLN A 183 36.34 5.14 -6.95
CA GLN A 183 37.03 4.68 -5.76
C GLN A 183 36.29 5.17 -4.49
N ASN A 184 36.14 4.29 -3.49
CA ASN A 184 35.46 4.53 -2.22
C ASN A 184 33.93 4.80 -2.31
N GLN A 185 33.34 4.69 -3.48
CA GLN A 185 31.88 4.66 -3.61
C GLN A 185 31.38 3.23 -3.62
N CYS A 186 30.60 2.85 -2.62
CA CYS A 186 30.11 1.50 -2.46
C CYS A 186 28.62 1.52 -2.14
N ILE A 187 27.94 0.47 -2.56
CA ILE A 187 26.62 0.13 -2.05
C ILE A 187 26.71 -1.14 -1.23
N TYR A 188 25.81 -1.24 -0.25
CA TYR A 188 25.71 -2.38 0.63
C TYR A 188 24.33 -3.02 0.46
N GLY A 189 24.29 -4.33 0.59
CA GLY A 189 23.05 -5.09 0.55
C GLY A 189 23.21 -6.43 1.21
N TYR A 190 22.10 -7.10 1.47
CA TYR A 190 22.10 -8.46 1.93
C TYR A 190 21.81 -9.40 0.77
N LEU A 191 22.60 -10.45 0.66
CA LEU A 191 22.41 -11.53 -0.28
C LEU A 191 21.96 -12.77 0.49
N PHE A 192 20.76 -13.25 0.15
CA PHE A 192 20.24 -14.52 0.69
C PHE A 192 20.24 -15.55 -0.43
N TYR A 193 20.77 -16.74 -0.15
CA TYR A 193 20.66 -17.84 -1.09
C TYR A 193 20.54 -19.19 -0.38
N PRO A 194 19.85 -20.17 -1.02
CA PRO A 194 19.70 -21.49 -0.46
C PRO A 194 21.04 -22.22 -0.28
N LYS A 195 21.17 -23.01 0.80
CA LYS A 195 22.30 -23.88 1.02
C LYS A 195 22.30 -25.11 0.10
N ALA A 196 21.11 -25.51 -0.36
CA ALA A 196 20.98 -26.60 -1.32
C ALA A 196 21.59 -26.22 -2.65
N GLU A 197 22.30 -27.17 -3.28
CA GLU A 197 22.85 -26.97 -4.63
C GLU A 197 21.72 -26.84 -5.66
N GLY A 198 21.88 -25.93 -6.63
CA GLY A 198 20.90 -25.69 -7.67
C GLY A 198 21.06 -24.35 -8.38
N LYS A 199 20.20 -24.12 -9.37
CA LYS A 199 20.04 -22.84 -10.05
C LYS A 199 18.76 -22.19 -9.54
N TYR A 200 18.85 -20.99 -9.05
CA TYR A 200 17.73 -20.27 -8.44
C TYR A 200 17.50 -18.96 -9.18
N PRO A 201 16.23 -18.52 -9.32
CA PRO A 201 15.94 -17.18 -9.79
C PRO A 201 16.47 -16.14 -8.79
N VAL A 202 16.98 -15.02 -9.31
CA VAL A 202 17.46 -13.90 -8.48
C VAL A 202 16.41 -12.80 -8.47
N VAL A 203 16.06 -12.33 -7.28
CA VAL A 203 15.16 -11.19 -7.07
C VAL A 203 15.98 -10.03 -6.49
N LEU A 204 16.06 -8.92 -7.22
CA LEU A 204 16.65 -7.69 -6.73
C LEU A 204 15.58 -6.82 -6.07
N CYS A 205 15.76 -6.54 -4.78
CA CYS A 205 14.86 -5.70 -3.99
C CYS A 205 15.54 -4.37 -3.64
N PRO A 206 15.56 -3.38 -4.55
CA PRO A 206 16.11 -2.07 -4.22
C PRO A 206 15.23 -1.39 -3.16
N PRO A 207 15.83 -0.70 -2.17
CA PRO A 207 15.05 0.06 -1.21
C PRO A 207 14.37 1.24 -1.92
N GLY A 208 13.23 1.68 -1.39
CA GLY A 208 12.66 2.98 -1.73
C GLY A 208 13.53 4.11 -1.15
N ALA A 209 12.97 5.29 -0.96
CA ALA A 209 13.70 6.39 -0.34
C ALA A 209 14.14 6.04 1.10
N GLY A 210 15.41 6.29 1.42
CA GLY A 210 16.00 6.10 2.74
C GLY A 210 16.50 4.67 3.03
N ILE A 211 17.16 4.54 4.18
CA ILE A 211 17.66 3.26 4.70
C ILE A 211 16.50 2.53 5.37
N LYS A 212 16.20 1.33 4.91
CA LYS A 212 15.16 0.48 5.51
C LYS A 212 15.80 -0.70 6.23
N THR A 213 15.30 -0.99 7.41
CA THR A 213 15.62 -2.24 8.10
C THR A 213 15.02 -3.41 7.32
N ILE A 214 15.79 -4.47 7.19
CA ILE A 214 15.31 -5.73 6.62
C ILE A 214 14.38 -6.35 7.65
N LYS A 215 13.15 -6.61 7.23
CA LYS A 215 12.24 -7.48 7.96
C LYS A 215 12.41 -8.86 7.37
N GLY A 216 13.01 -9.76 8.14
CA GLY A 216 13.05 -11.18 7.85
C GLY A 216 11.70 -11.83 8.04
#